data_c6dbb9faa7ea7fa71795af77cdb2c492
#
_entry.id   c6dbb9faa7ea7fa71795af77cdb2c492
#
_cell.length_a   1.000
_cell.length_b   1.000
_cell.length_c   1.000
_cell.angle_alpha   90.00
_cell.angle_beta   90.00
_cell.angle_gamma   90.00
#
_symmetry.space_group_name_H-M   'P 1'
#
loop_
_entity.id
_entity.type
_entity.pdbx_description
1 polymer ?
#
loop_
_entity_poly.entity_id
_entity_poly.type
_entity_poly.pdbx_seq_one_letter_code
_entity_poly.pdbx_strand_id
1 'polypeptide(L)'
;ANLTSSGSSYDALNETYVIFITENDVLKAGLPIYHIYRMVEETGTVFNDQSHIIYVNSQIKDETALGKLMHDFFCTDAKDMFYSVLANRVQYFKQDAKGVATMCRAMEEMRNETVRERNIEIAKTMLASKKLSYEYIALFSWLTVDEVKSFDAMRPA
;
A
#
# COMPACT_ATOMS: atom_id res chain seq x y z
N ALA A 1 1.60 0.78 -16.03
CA ALA A 1 2.02 1.26 -17.35
C ALA A 1 2.51 0.08 -18.17
N ASN A 2 1.91 -0.16 -19.34
CA ASN A 2 2.35 -1.21 -20.25
C ASN A 2 3.67 -0.77 -20.90
N LEU A 3 4.76 -1.39 -20.48
CA LEU A 3 6.11 -1.11 -20.97
C LEU A 3 6.54 -2.06 -22.10
N THR A 4 5.68 -3.00 -22.48
CA THR A 4 5.97 -3.98 -23.53
C THR A 4 4.93 -3.91 -24.66
N SER A 5 5.38 -4.03 -25.89
CA SER A 5 4.51 -4.14 -27.07
C SER A 5 3.89 -5.54 -27.16
N SER A 6 2.70 -5.65 -27.77
CA SER A 6 2.05 -6.93 -28.04
C SER A 6 2.97 -7.84 -28.86
N GLY A 7 3.18 -9.09 -28.40
CA GLY A 7 4.04 -10.07 -29.07
C GLY A 7 5.50 -10.08 -28.63
N SER A 8 5.89 -9.27 -27.63
CA SER A 8 7.24 -9.31 -27.04
C SER A 8 7.43 -10.63 -26.24
N SER A 9 8.66 -11.18 -26.27
CA SER A 9 9.04 -12.33 -25.45
C SER A 9 8.96 -11.98 -23.96
N TYR A 10 8.69 -12.95 -23.10
CA TYR A 10 8.73 -12.82 -21.64
C TYR A 10 10.11 -12.38 -21.14
N ASP A 11 11.18 -12.71 -21.85
CA ASP A 11 12.56 -12.30 -21.54
C ASP A 11 12.80 -10.77 -21.70
N ALA A 12 11.88 -10.07 -22.36
CA ALA A 12 11.90 -8.61 -22.54
C ALA A 12 11.11 -7.85 -21.47
N LEU A 13 10.54 -8.55 -20.47
CA LEU A 13 9.86 -7.92 -19.35
C LEU A 13 10.88 -7.22 -18.43
N ASN A 14 10.51 -6.05 -17.94
CA ASN A 14 11.30 -5.38 -16.92
C ASN A 14 11.24 -6.17 -15.61
N GLU A 15 12.37 -6.30 -14.96
CA GLU A 15 12.48 -6.90 -13.64
C GLU A 15 11.66 -6.10 -12.63
N THR A 16 10.80 -6.77 -11.88
CA THR A 16 9.90 -6.16 -10.89
C THR A 16 10.07 -6.82 -9.54
N TYR A 17 10.07 -5.99 -8.49
CA TYR A 17 10.18 -6.43 -7.10
C TYR A 17 8.97 -5.96 -6.30
N VAL A 18 8.31 -6.89 -5.63
CA VAL A 18 7.28 -6.61 -4.62
C VAL A 18 7.84 -7.02 -3.28
N ILE A 19 8.09 -6.05 -2.40
CA ILE A 19 8.71 -6.28 -1.09
C ILE A 19 7.66 -6.02 -0.01
N PHE A 20 7.34 -7.07 0.76
CA PHE A 20 6.48 -6.99 1.93
C PHE A 20 7.34 -6.97 3.19
N ILE A 21 7.32 -5.86 3.93
CA ILE A 21 7.91 -5.79 5.27
C ILE A 21 6.78 -6.07 6.26
N THR A 22 6.88 -7.19 6.95
CA THR A 22 5.82 -7.69 7.84
C THR A 22 6.21 -7.55 9.30
N GLU A 23 5.28 -7.12 10.13
CA GLU A 23 5.48 -6.97 11.57
C GLU A 23 5.73 -8.33 12.25
N ASN A 24 5.10 -9.39 11.72
CA ASN A 24 5.24 -10.75 12.21
C ASN A 24 5.84 -11.65 11.13
N ASP A 25 6.52 -12.73 11.54
CA ASP A 25 7.00 -13.77 10.63
C ASP A 25 5.83 -14.55 10.01
N VAL A 26 5.38 -14.12 8.83
CA VAL A 26 4.22 -14.68 8.12
C VAL A 26 4.44 -16.15 7.74
N LEU A 27 5.68 -16.53 7.40
CA LEU A 27 6.02 -17.89 6.98
C LEU A 27 6.49 -18.79 8.13
N LYS A 28 6.66 -18.24 9.33
CA LYS A 28 6.94 -18.95 10.58
C LYS A 28 8.19 -19.84 10.56
N ALA A 29 9.16 -19.54 9.71
CA ALA A 29 10.44 -20.27 9.63
C ALA A 29 11.59 -19.56 10.36
N GLY A 30 11.36 -18.40 10.98
CA GLY A 30 12.34 -17.66 11.78
C GLY A 30 13.43 -16.98 10.94
N LEU A 31 13.26 -16.85 9.64
CA LEU A 31 14.25 -16.24 8.77
C LEU A 31 14.02 -14.72 8.64
N PRO A 32 15.10 -13.93 8.42
CA PRO A 32 14.99 -12.49 8.23
C PRO A 32 14.36 -12.10 6.88
N ILE A 33 14.52 -12.95 5.87
CA ILE A 33 14.05 -12.69 4.50
C ILE A 33 13.63 -13.99 3.82
N TYR A 34 12.58 -13.91 3.02
CA TYR A 34 12.08 -15.02 2.21
C TYR A 34 11.91 -14.56 0.77
N HIS A 35 12.42 -15.35 -0.17
CA HIS A 35 12.24 -15.13 -1.60
C HIS A 35 11.20 -16.12 -2.12
N ILE A 36 10.14 -15.60 -2.75
CA ILE A 36 9.06 -16.40 -3.30
C ILE A 36 9.19 -16.44 -4.82
N TYR A 37 9.20 -17.63 -5.37
CA TYR A 37 9.26 -17.88 -6.81
C TYR A 37 7.99 -18.58 -7.28
N ARG A 38 7.55 -18.26 -8.49
CA ARG A 38 6.52 -19.02 -9.19
C ARG A 38 7.13 -20.24 -9.84
N MET A 39 6.40 -21.34 -9.82
CA MET A 39 6.82 -22.61 -10.43
C MET A 39 5.78 -23.08 -11.44
N VAL A 40 6.24 -23.70 -12.51
CA VAL A 40 5.39 -24.46 -13.44
C VAL A 40 5.16 -25.82 -12.80
N GLU A 41 3.92 -26.13 -12.44
CA GLU A 41 3.57 -27.34 -11.67
C GLU A 41 3.92 -28.62 -12.45
N GLU A 42 3.66 -28.63 -13.74
CA GLU A 42 3.86 -29.78 -14.60
C GLU A 42 5.33 -30.17 -14.79
N THR A 43 6.24 -29.20 -14.70
CA THR A 43 7.66 -29.44 -14.96
C THR A 43 8.53 -29.29 -13.70
N GLY A 44 7.98 -28.71 -12.62
CA GLY A 44 8.72 -28.39 -11.40
C GLY A 44 9.80 -27.32 -11.59
N THR A 45 9.75 -26.56 -12.68
CA THR A 45 10.74 -25.52 -13.00
C THR A 45 10.27 -24.14 -12.54
N VAL A 46 11.22 -23.26 -12.18
CA VAL A 46 10.89 -21.86 -11.85
C VAL A 46 10.40 -21.14 -13.10
N PHE A 47 9.26 -20.47 -12.99
CA PHE A 47 8.74 -19.61 -14.05
C PHE A 47 9.45 -18.26 -13.99
N ASN A 48 10.40 -18.07 -14.91
CA ASN A 48 11.26 -16.88 -14.94
C ASN A 48 10.58 -15.72 -15.69
N ASP A 49 9.62 -15.07 -15.03
CA ASP A 49 8.88 -13.92 -15.56
C ASP A 49 9.42 -12.56 -15.08
N GLN A 50 10.65 -12.52 -14.59
CA GLN A 50 11.31 -11.31 -14.06
C GLN A 50 10.54 -10.67 -12.88
N SER A 51 9.67 -11.44 -12.21
CA SER A 51 8.87 -10.95 -11.08
C SER A 51 9.32 -11.60 -9.78
N HIS A 52 9.71 -10.77 -8.83
CA HIS A 52 10.26 -11.19 -7.54
C HIS A 52 9.32 -10.76 -6.42
N ILE A 53 8.99 -11.69 -5.53
CA ILE A 53 8.24 -11.40 -4.31
C ILE A 53 9.15 -11.69 -3.12
N ILE A 54 9.32 -10.71 -2.25
CA ILE A 54 10.20 -10.79 -1.09
C ILE A 54 9.40 -10.47 0.16
N TYR A 55 9.47 -11.34 1.16
CA TYR A 55 8.97 -11.06 2.49
C TYR A 55 10.14 -10.80 3.43
N VAL A 56 10.07 -9.70 4.17
CA VAL A 56 11.04 -9.32 5.19
C VAL A 56 10.38 -9.38 6.56
N ASN A 57 10.97 -10.17 7.45
CA ASN A 57 10.54 -10.29 8.84
C ASN A 57 11.16 -9.16 9.67
N SER A 58 10.38 -8.15 10.02
CA SER A 58 10.88 -6.99 10.75
C SER A 58 11.13 -7.24 12.25
N GLN A 59 10.81 -8.42 12.76
CA GLN A 59 11.14 -8.79 14.14
C GLN A 59 12.63 -9.06 14.33
N ILE A 60 13.35 -9.42 13.28
CA ILE A 60 14.79 -9.70 13.33
C ILE A 60 15.55 -8.38 13.20
N LYS A 61 16.19 -7.97 14.29
CA LYS A 61 16.93 -6.71 14.43
C LYS A 61 18.35 -7.01 14.89
N ASP A 62 19.02 -7.88 14.13
CA ASP A 62 20.42 -8.28 14.37
C ASP A 62 21.42 -7.25 13.83
N GLU A 63 22.72 -7.55 13.96
CA GLU A 63 23.79 -6.66 13.50
C GLU A 63 24.00 -6.63 11.98
N THR A 64 23.22 -7.38 11.21
CA THR A 64 23.25 -7.33 9.75
C THR A 64 22.73 -6.00 9.22
N ALA A 65 23.05 -5.66 7.98
CA ALA A 65 22.50 -4.47 7.33
C ALA A 65 20.96 -4.48 7.31
N LEU A 66 20.35 -5.64 7.06
CA LEU A 66 18.89 -5.79 7.06
C LEU A 66 18.31 -5.63 8.47
N GLY A 67 18.94 -6.24 9.48
CA GLY A 67 18.52 -6.14 10.88
C GLY A 67 18.56 -4.69 11.39
N LYS A 68 19.62 -3.95 11.05
CA LYS A 68 19.76 -2.52 11.35
C LYS A 68 18.68 -1.68 10.64
N LEU A 69 18.35 -2.02 9.39
CA LEU A 69 17.25 -1.35 8.68
C LEU A 69 15.90 -1.62 9.35
N MET A 70 15.65 -2.86 9.78
CA MET A 70 14.44 -3.21 10.52
C MET A 70 14.38 -2.51 11.88
N HIS A 71 15.53 -2.37 12.56
CA HIS A 71 15.61 -1.56 13.77
C HIS A 71 15.16 -0.12 13.50
N ASP A 72 15.69 0.52 12.45
CA ASP A 72 15.41 1.92 12.14
C ASP A 72 13.94 2.18 11.82
N PHE A 73 13.24 1.23 11.21
CA PHE A 73 11.79 1.37 10.94
C PHE A 73 10.93 1.44 12.21
N PHE A 74 11.43 0.94 13.33
CA PHE A 74 10.76 1.03 14.62
C PHE A 74 11.30 2.15 15.52
N CYS A 75 12.37 2.87 15.09
CA CYS A 75 12.91 3.98 15.83
C CYS A 75 11.96 5.18 15.81
N THR A 76 11.71 5.72 16.99
CA THR A 76 10.95 6.95 17.16
C THR A 76 11.81 8.20 17.14
N ASP A 77 13.09 8.09 17.53
CA ASP A 77 14.07 9.18 17.53
C ASP A 77 15.12 8.95 16.43
N ALA A 78 15.37 9.98 15.64
CA ALA A 78 16.37 9.96 14.59
C ALA A 78 17.81 9.71 15.10
N LYS A 79 18.09 10.04 16.37
CA LYS A 79 19.42 9.86 17.00
C LYS A 79 19.75 8.38 17.23
N ASP A 80 18.74 7.54 17.37
CA ASP A 80 18.89 6.11 17.63
C ASP A 80 18.99 5.28 16.35
N MET A 81 18.89 5.92 15.18
CA MET A 81 18.92 5.26 13.88
C MET A 81 20.34 5.02 13.39
N PHE A 82 20.57 3.86 12.78
CA PHE A 82 21.84 3.47 12.16
C PHE A 82 22.06 4.13 10.80
N TYR A 83 20.99 4.32 10.01
CA TYR A 83 21.06 4.87 8.66
C TYR A 83 20.81 6.37 8.65
N SER A 84 21.84 7.16 8.43
CA SER A 84 21.78 8.62 8.42
C SER A 84 20.77 9.18 7.41
N VAL A 85 20.56 8.51 6.28
CA VAL A 85 19.57 8.92 5.28
C VAL A 85 18.15 8.87 5.87
N LEU A 86 17.81 7.80 6.60
CA LEU A 86 16.53 7.66 7.30
C LEU A 86 16.43 8.63 8.47
N ALA A 87 17.49 8.72 9.29
CA ALA A 87 17.57 9.62 10.41
C ALA A 87 17.28 11.08 9.99
N ASN A 88 17.96 11.56 8.95
CA ASN A 88 17.78 12.91 8.42
C ASN A 88 16.34 13.14 7.92
N ARG A 89 15.74 12.11 7.30
CA ARG A 89 14.37 12.22 6.79
C ARG A 89 13.34 12.25 7.92
N VAL A 90 13.53 11.41 8.94
CA VAL A 90 12.69 11.42 10.16
C VAL A 90 12.82 12.75 10.90
N GLN A 91 14.05 13.26 11.05
CA GLN A 91 14.28 14.56 11.65
C GLN A 91 13.58 15.69 10.88
N TYR A 92 13.69 15.70 9.55
CA TYR A 92 12.98 16.66 8.70
C TYR A 92 11.48 16.66 8.96
N PHE A 93 10.84 15.49 8.92
CA PHE A 93 9.38 15.40 9.10
C PHE A 93 8.91 15.65 10.53
N LYS A 94 9.75 15.46 11.53
CA LYS A 94 9.36 15.64 12.94
C LYS A 94 9.76 16.99 13.53
N GLN A 95 10.81 17.63 13.03
CA GLN A 95 11.42 18.81 13.67
C GLN A 95 11.49 20.03 12.75
N ASP A 96 11.58 19.86 11.43
CA ASP A 96 11.57 20.98 10.49
C ASP A 96 10.14 21.46 10.24
N ALA A 97 9.91 22.76 10.33
CA ALA A 97 8.56 23.33 10.18
C ALA A 97 7.91 23.02 8.83
N LYS A 98 8.71 22.98 7.74
CA LYS A 98 8.21 22.62 6.40
C LYS A 98 7.90 21.13 6.31
N GLY A 99 8.75 20.29 6.89
CA GLY A 99 8.55 18.84 6.94
C GLY A 99 7.30 18.47 7.73
N VAL A 100 7.12 19.06 8.91
CA VAL A 100 5.92 18.88 9.73
C VAL A 100 4.66 19.33 8.98
N ALA A 101 4.67 20.49 8.35
CA ALA A 101 3.53 20.98 7.56
C ALA A 101 3.21 20.07 6.38
N THR A 102 4.23 19.51 5.72
CA THR A 102 4.06 18.54 4.62
C THR A 102 3.43 17.25 5.12
N MET A 103 3.89 16.73 6.25
CA MET A 103 3.32 15.52 6.87
C MET A 103 1.87 15.74 7.30
N CYS A 104 1.57 16.87 7.97
CA CYS A 104 0.20 17.19 8.37
C CYS A 104 -0.75 17.24 7.18
N ARG A 105 -0.34 17.87 6.07
CA ARG A 105 -1.15 17.92 4.85
C ARG A 105 -1.40 16.53 4.27
N ALA A 106 -0.36 15.71 4.13
CA ALA A 106 -0.49 14.36 3.62
C ALA A 106 -1.43 13.50 4.49
N MET A 107 -1.36 13.65 5.80
CA MET A 107 -2.26 12.94 6.72
C MET A 107 -3.72 13.44 6.62
N GLU A 108 -3.92 14.74 6.41
CA GLU A 108 -5.26 15.29 6.16
C GLU A 108 -5.84 14.79 4.84
N GLU A 109 -5.06 14.77 3.78
CA GLU A 109 -5.45 14.23 2.48
C GLU A 109 -5.86 12.76 2.59
N MET A 110 -5.03 11.94 3.21
CA MET A 110 -5.32 10.52 3.44
C MET A 110 -6.60 10.31 4.26
N ARG A 111 -6.79 11.10 5.33
CA ARG A 111 -8.01 11.04 6.13
C ARG A 111 -9.23 11.41 5.31
N ASN A 112 -9.15 12.46 4.50
CA ASN A 112 -10.25 12.92 3.68
C ASN A 112 -10.60 11.89 2.59
N GLU A 113 -9.60 11.24 1.98
CA GLU A 113 -9.81 10.13 1.04
C GLU A 113 -10.53 8.96 1.71
N THR A 114 -10.06 8.51 2.88
CA THR A 114 -10.69 7.40 3.62
C THR A 114 -12.14 7.72 4.00
N VAL A 115 -12.40 8.95 4.45
CA VAL A 115 -13.77 9.39 4.77
C VAL A 115 -14.64 9.41 3.50
N ARG A 116 -14.09 9.88 2.38
CA ARG A 116 -14.81 9.92 1.10
C ARG A 116 -15.14 8.51 0.59
N GLU A 117 -14.19 7.58 0.65
CA GLU A 117 -14.42 6.18 0.27
C GLU A 117 -15.54 5.56 1.09
N ARG A 118 -15.52 5.75 2.41
CA ARG A 118 -16.58 5.28 3.30
C ARG A 118 -17.95 5.88 2.96
N ASN A 119 -17.99 7.17 2.65
CA ASN A 119 -19.20 7.86 2.26
C ASN A 119 -19.78 7.29 0.95
N ILE A 120 -18.91 6.97 0.00
CA ILE A 120 -19.30 6.31 -1.26
C ILE A 120 -19.86 4.90 -1.00
N GLU A 121 -19.25 4.12 -0.12
CA GLU A 121 -19.75 2.79 0.26
C GLU A 121 -21.14 2.86 0.92
N ILE A 122 -21.34 3.84 1.82
CA ILE A 122 -22.64 4.11 2.43
C ILE A 122 -23.66 4.43 1.35
N ALA A 123 -23.37 5.37 0.45
CA ALA A 123 -24.26 5.74 -0.63
C ALA A 123 -24.65 4.55 -1.52
N LYS A 124 -23.67 3.74 -1.91
CA LYS A 124 -23.90 2.51 -2.71
C LYS A 124 -24.79 1.51 -1.97
N THR A 125 -24.60 1.35 -0.68
CA THR A 125 -25.40 0.45 0.16
C THR A 125 -26.85 0.97 0.26
N MET A 126 -27.03 2.27 0.46
CA MET A 126 -28.35 2.90 0.54
C MET A 126 -29.08 2.84 -0.81
N LEU A 127 -28.39 3.09 -1.93
CA LEU A 127 -28.91 2.91 -3.28
C LEU A 127 -29.38 1.48 -3.53
N ALA A 128 -28.69 0.46 -2.97
CA ALA A 128 -29.07 -0.94 -3.11
C ALA A 128 -30.45 -1.25 -2.52
N SER A 129 -30.88 -0.52 -1.51
CA SER A 129 -32.18 -0.72 -0.87
C SER A 129 -33.36 -0.31 -1.78
N LYS A 130 -33.15 0.55 -2.77
CA LYS A 130 -34.16 1.13 -3.68
C LYS A 130 -35.34 1.79 -2.95
N LYS A 131 -35.18 2.15 -1.68
CA LYS A 131 -36.28 2.70 -0.82
C LYS A 131 -36.09 4.18 -0.52
N LEU A 132 -34.94 4.77 -0.81
CA LEU A 132 -34.56 6.13 -0.42
C LEU A 132 -34.41 7.02 -1.64
N SER A 133 -34.78 8.29 -1.52
CA SER A 133 -34.55 9.29 -2.58
C SER A 133 -33.06 9.67 -2.63
N TYR A 134 -32.60 10.18 -3.77
CA TYR A 134 -31.24 10.65 -3.95
C TYR A 134 -30.88 11.77 -2.98
N GLU A 135 -31.81 12.64 -2.64
CA GLU A 135 -31.62 13.72 -1.69
C GLU A 135 -31.37 13.18 -0.28
N TYR A 136 -32.10 12.15 0.14
CA TYR A 136 -31.90 11.48 1.42
C TYR A 136 -30.55 10.78 1.47
N ILE A 137 -30.18 10.05 0.42
CA ILE A 137 -28.89 9.36 0.33
C ILE A 137 -27.75 10.36 0.38
N ALA A 138 -27.83 11.45 -0.37
CA ALA A 138 -26.83 12.52 -0.40
C ALA A 138 -26.64 13.13 1.01
N LEU A 139 -27.74 13.40 1.72
CA LEU A 139 -27.70 13.95 3.08
C LEU A 139 -26.96 13.04 4.06
N PHE A 140 -27.23 11.74 4.05
CA PHE A 140 -26.63 10.80 5.01
C PHE A 140 -25.25 10.30 4.61
N SER A 141 -24.90 10.33 3.33
CA SER A 141 -23.58 9.94 2.84
C SER A 141 -22.58 11.11 2.71
N TRP A 142 -23.03 12.35 3.00
CA TRP A 142 -22.20 13.55 2.83
C TRP A 142 -21.65 13.73 1.41
N LEU A 143 -22.40 13.25 0.42
CA LEU A 143 -22.14 13.40 -1.01
C LEU A 143 -23.13 14.37 -1.63
N THR A 144 -22.83 14.83 -2.83
CA THR A 144 -23.78 15.62 -3.62
C THR A 144 -24.82 14.72 -4.28
N VAL A 145 -26.00 15.26 -4.56
CA VAL A 145 -27.06 14.53 -5.27
C VAL A 145 -26.60 14.03 -6.64
N ASP A 146 -25.76 14.81 -7.32
CA ASP A 146 -25.25 14.45 -8.64
C ASP A 146 -24.26 13.28 -8.57
N GLU A 147 -23.41 13.24 -7.53
CA GLU A 147 -22.54 12.07 -7.26
C GLU A 147 -23.37 10.81 -7.01
N VAL A 148 -24.42 10.91 -6.18
CA VAL A 148 -25.29 9.77 -5.89
C VAL A 148 -25.98 9.25 -7.15
N LYS A 149 -26.49 10.14 -8.02
CA LYS A 149 -27.06 9.76 -9.32
C LYS A 149 -26.04 9.08 -10.23
N SER A 150 -24.81 9.57 -10.26
CA SER A 150 -23.74 8.97 -11.07
C SER A 150 -23.44 7.54 -10.64
N PHE A 151 -23.43 7.26 -9.33
CA PHE A 151 -23.21 5.90 -8.82
C PHE A 151 -24.36 4.95 -9.14
N ASP A 152 -25.59 5.44 -9.20
CA ASP A 152 -26.74 4.62 -9.59
C ASP A 152 -26.71 4.28 -11.10
N ALA A 153 -26.29 5.22 -11.93
CA ALA A 153 -26.14 5.01 -13.38
C ALA A 153 -25.01 4.02 -13.75
N MET A 154 -23.98 3.86 -12.90
CA MET A 154 -22.86 2.92 -13.10
C MET A 154 -23.15 1.50 -12.60
N ARG A 155 -24.34 1.23 -12.09
CA ARG A 155 -24.69 -0.11 -11.61
C ARG A 155 -24.88 -1.07 -12.78
N PRO A 156 -24.28 -2.25 -12.72
CA PRO A 156 -24.66 -3.32 -13.64
C PRO A 156 -26.11 -3.71 -13.40
N ALA A 157 -26.83 -3.97 -14.49
CA ALA A 157 -28.23 -4.37 -14.51
C ALA A 157 -28.43 -5.74 -13.81
#